data_f0d6dd55ca28bfb5b55739032ff29da0
#
_entry.id   f0d6dd55ca28bfb5b55739032ff29da0
#
_cell.length_a   1.000
_cell.length_b   1.000
_cell.length_c   1.000
_cell.angle_alpha   90.00
_cell.angle_beta   90.00
_cell.angle_gamma   90.00
#
_symmetry.space_group_name_H-M   'P 1'
#
loop_
_entity.id
_entity.type
_entity.pdbx_description
1 polymer ?
#
loop_
_entity_poly.entity_id
_entity_poly.type
_entity_poly.pdbx_seq_one_letter_code
_entity_poly.pdbx_strand_id
1 'polypeptide(L)'
;TVTRELQRVALEKEQAQNCKINLYIADGKESQTSQNEQVDRFLERGYDVICVNIVDRTAAAVIVDKAQAAGVPVIFFNREPVEEDLRRWKHAYYVGLPAGDAGVLQGELVLDAWRTQRDTLDRNGDGVIQYVMLEGEPGHQDALLRTEFCISTLANAGVSAEKLASDAANWQRGQASVSMRQWLQEFGENIEVVFANNDDMALGAIDACAEAGLDKRSMPFIVGVDATPPALEALREGTLKGTVRNDAVGLAESMMELAVSLSVDGEASQDLELTDERYVWLRYEA
;
A
#
# COMPACT_ATOMS: atom_id res chain seq x y z
N THR A 1 8.86 1.56 -7.08
CA THR A 1 8.74 2.24 -5.76
C THR A 1 8.45 3.72 -5.99
N VAL A 2 7.67 4.34 -5.10
CA VAL A 2 7.33 5.78 -5.15
C VAL A 2 8.59 6.65 -5.29
N THR A 3 9.67 6.33 -4.59
CA THR A 3 10.96 7.03 -4.68
C THR A 3 11.50 7.12 -6.10
N ARG A 4 11.44 6.02 -6.86
CA ARG A 4 11.92 5.98 -8.25
C ARG A 4 11.03 6.85 -9.15
N GLU A 5 9.72 6.79 -8.94
CA GLU A 5 8.79 7.62 -9.71
C GLU A 5 8.94 9.10 -9.37
N LEU A 6 9.15 9.48 -8.11
CA LEU A 6 9.46 10.85 -7.73
C LEU A 6 10.70 11.40 -8.45
N GLN A 7 11.77 10.60 -8.54
CA GLN A 7 12.98 11.00 -9.30
C GLN A 7 12.69 11.21 -10.78
N ARG A 8 11.89 10.33 -11.40
CA ARG A 8 11.49 10.45 -12.80
C ARG A 8 10.64 11.69 -13.03
N VAL A 9 9.59 11.87 -12.22
CA VAL A 9 8.66 13.00 -12.34
C VAL A 9 9.35 14.34 -12.09
N ALA A 10 10.30 14.40 -11.14
CA ALA A 10 11.09 15.60 -10.91
C ALA A 10 11.86 16.04 -12.17
N LEU A 11 12.54 15.09 -12.85
CA LEU A 11 13.25 15.38 -14.10
C LEU A 11 12.33 15.82 -15.23
N GLU A 12 11.17 15.21 -15.36
CA GLU A 12 10.16 15.56 -16.37
C GLU A 12 9.62 16.99 -16.15
N LYS A 13 9.32 17.33 -14.88
CA LYS A 13 8.86 18.69 -14.52
C LYS A 13 9.97 19.75 -14.72
N GLU A 14 11.22 19.46 -14.38
CA GLU A 14 12.35 20.37 -14.67
C GLU A 14 12.39 20.72 -16.16
N GLN A 15 12.24 19.72 -17.03
CA GLN A 15 12.26 19.93 -18.48
C GLN A 15 11.03 20.70 -18.98
N ALA A 16 9.84 20.37 -18.46
CA ALA A 16 8.58 20.98 -18.92
C ALA A 16 8.43 22.44 -18.47
N GLN A 17 8.86 22.77 -17.26
CA GLN A 17 8.64 24.07 -16.63
C GLN A 17 9.88 24.97 -16.64
N ASN A 18 11.01 24.48 -17.18
CA ASN A 18 12.30 25.16 -17.18
C ASN A 18 12.70 25.67 -15.76
N CYS A 19 12.41 24.88 -14.75
CA CYS A 19 12.78 25.10 -13.36
C CYS A 19 13.84 24.08 -12.92
N LYS A 20 14.47 24.29 -11.77
CA LYS A 20 15.38 23.32 -11.18
C LYS A 20 14.76 22.72 -9.93
N ILE A 21 14.66 21.41 -9.87
CA ILE A 21 14.15 20.65 -8.71
C ILE A 21 15.30 19.88 -8.08
N ASN A 22 15.68 20.22 -6.86
CA ASN A 22 16.68 19.47 -6.11
C ASN A 22 15.97 18.49 -5.16
N LEU A 23 15.90 17.22 -5.55
CA LEU A 23 15.29 16.16 -4.75
C LEU A 23 16.33 15.47 -3.86
N TYR A 24 16.15 15.53 -2.56
CA TYR A 24 16.97 14.84 -1.55
C TYR A 24 16.14 13.78 -0.82
N ILE A 25 16.67 12.58 -0.72
CA ILE A 25 15.99 11.44 -0.12
C ILE A 25 16.79 10.94 1.07
N ALA A 26 16.11 10.69 2.18
CA ALA A 26 16.68 10.10 3.38
C ALA A 26 15.83 8.89 3.81
N ASP A 27 16.49 7.84 4.27
CA ASP A 27 15.86 6.64 4.80
C ASP A 27 15.67 6.79 6.32
N GLY A 28 14.42 6.70 6.79
CA GLY A 28 14.05 6.77 8.22
C GLY A 28 14.46 5.53 9.03
N LYS A 29 14.86 4.43 8.36
CA LYS A 29 15.32 3.18 8.96
C LYS A 29 14.35 2.62 10.01
N GLU A 30 13.06 2.71 9.71
CA GLU A 30 11.98 2.25 10.61
C GLU A 30 12.05 2.87 12.02
N SER A 31 12.70 4.02 12.16
CA SER A 31 12.89 4.73 13.43
C SER A 31 12.30 6.14 13.36
N GLN A 32 11.21 6.38 14.11
CA GLN A 32 10.60 7.71 14.20
C GLN A 32 11.56 8.76 14.76
N THR A 33 12.44 8.38 15.70
CA THR A 33 13.48 9.28 16.23
C THR A 33 14.45 9.71 15.13
N SER A 34 14.97 8.73 14.34
CA SER A 34 15.85 9.04 13.22
C SER A 34 15.17 9.91 12.15
N GLN A 35 13.87 9.64 11.88
CA GLN A 35 13.11 10.45 10.95
C GLN A 35 12.92 11.89 11.44
N ASN A 36 12.63 12.08 12.74
CA ASN A 36 12.52 13.42 13.32
C ASN A 36 13.84 14.20 13.23
N GLU A 37 14.99 13.56 13.44
CA GLU A 37 16.30 14.17 13.26
C GLU A 37 16.61 14.51 11.79
N GLN A 38 16.12 13.71 10.84
CA GLN A 38 16.25 14.00 9.42
C GLN A 38 15.40 15.21 9.02
N VAL A 39 14.18 15.31 9.55
CA VAL A 39 13.32 16.49 9.38
C VAL A 39 14.00 17.73 9.93
N ASP A 40 14.57 17.69 11.12
CA ASP A 40 15.32 18.82 11.69
C ASP A 40 16.44 19.30 10.76
N ARG A 41 17.26 18.35 10.26
CA ARG A 41 18.34 18.67 9.32
C ARG A 41 17.85 19.27 8.00
N PHE A 42 16.67 18.83 7.50
CA PHE A 42 16.10 19.39 6.29
C PHE A 42 15.58 20.81 6.54
N LEU A 43 14.91 21.05 7.65
CA LEU A 43 14.44 22.39 8.04
C LEU A 43 15.62 23.38 8.24
N GLU A 44 16.69 22.95 8.90
CA GLU A 44 17.91 23.75 9.09
C GLU A 44 18.62 24.09 7.77
N ARG A 45 18.52 23.23 6.75
CA ARG A 45 19.10 23.44 5.42
C ARG A 45 18.25 24.33 4.51
N GLY A 46 17.05 24.68 4.93
CA GLY A 46 16.16 25.57 4.20
C GLY A 46 15.58 24.96 2.92
N TYR A 47 15.15 23.68 2.99
CA TYR A 47 14.36 23.09 1.91
C TYR A 47 12.98 23.75 1.83
N ASP A 48 12.47 23.94 0.61
CA ASP A 48 11.22 24.65 0.36
C ASP A 48 9.99 23.84 0.77
N VAL A 49 10.03 22.52 0.68
CA VAL A 49 8.96 21.56 1.04
C VAL A 49 9.56 20.28 1.57
N ILE A 50 8.90 19.65 2.54
CA ILE A 50 9.28 18.34 3.07
C ILE A 50 8.19 17.33 2.77
N CYS A 51 8.57 16.17 2.14
CA CYS A 51 7.68 15.04 1.92
C CYS A 51 8.05 13.91 2.88
N VAL A 52 7.07 13.36 3.61
CA VAL A 52 7.30 12.40 4.70
C VAL A 52 6.42 11.16 4.53
N ASN A 53 7.05 9.99 4.35
CA ASN A 53 6.40 8.73 4.64
C ASN A 53 6.62 8.43 6.12
N ILE A 54 5.66 8.79 6.95
CA ILE A 54 5.84 8.74 8.41
C ILE A 54 6.04 7.31 8.93
N VAL A 55 6.99 7.13 9.83
CA VAL A 55 7.26 5.81 10.44
C VAL A 55 6.13 5.44 11.41
N ASP A 56 5.78 6.33 12.33
CA ASP A 56 4.66 6.18 13.26
C ASP A 56 3.59 7.24 12.98
N ARG A 57 2.44 6.81 12.46
CA ARG A 57 1.35 7.71 12.10
C ARG A 57 0.82 8.57 13.24
N THR A 58 1.00 8.13 14.48
CA THR A 58 0.56 8.83 15.70
C THR A 58 1.55 9.89 16.18
N ALA A 59 2.73 9.98 15.55
CA ALA A 59 3.79 10.93 15.89
C ALA A 59 3.88 12.12 14.92
N ALA A 60 2.92 12.29 14.02
CA ALA A 60 2.97 13.34 12.99
C ALA A 60 2.92 14.76 13.58
N ALA A 61 2.27 14.96 14.73
CA ALA A 61 2.23 16.25 15.42
C ALA A 61 3.60 16.90 15.57
N VAL A 62 4.62 16.12 15.93
CA VAL A 62 5.99 16.61 16.12
C VAL A 62 6.56 17.20 14.82
N ILE A 63 6.35 16.51 13.70
CA ILE A 63 6.82 16.96 12.39
C ILE A 63 6.06 18.17 11.93
N VAL A 64 4.72 18.18 12.09
CA VAL A 64 3.87 19.31 11.72
C VAL A 64 4.24 20.56 12.50
N ASP A 65 4.45 20.45 13.83
CA ASP A 65 4.80 21.59 14.68
C ASP A 65 6.18 22.18 14.29
N LYS A 66 7.17 21.32 13.98
CA LYS A 66 8.49 21.74 13.51
C LYS A 66 8.42 22.43 12.15
N ALA A 67 7.68 21.84 11.21
CA ALA A 67 7.47 22.41 9.87
C ALA A 67 6.76 23.77 9.95
N GLN A 68 5.73 23.88 10.78
CA GLN A 68 5.03 25.13 11.05
C GLN A 68 5.95 26.20 11.63
N ALA A 69 6.76 25.85 12.63
CA ALA A 69 7.71 26.78 13.25
C ALA A 69 8.75 27.29 12.25
N ALA A 70 9.15 26.48 11.29
CA ALA A 70 10.07 26.85 10.20
C ALA A 70 9.36 27.51 9.01
N GLY A 71 8.03 27.47 8.93
CA GLY A 71 7.27 27.97 7.79
C GLY A 71 7.41 27.13 6.52
N VAL A 72 7.81 25.85 6.64
CA VAL A 72 8.10 24.94 5.52
C VAL A 72 6.94 23.94 5.37
N PRO A 73 6.17 23.94 4.26
CA PRO A 73 5.08 23.02 4.04
C PRO A 73 5.50 21.56 4.15
N VAL A 74 4.61 20.70 4.69
CA VAL A 74 4.84 19.28 4.82
C VAL A 74 3.76 18.47 4.10
N ILE A 75 4.19 17.51 3.29
CA ILE A 75 3.34 16.58 2.55
C ILE A 75 3.61 15.17 3.10
N PHE A 76 2.64 14.62 3.78
CA PHE A 76 2.69 13.21 4.15
C PHE A 76 2.19 12.34 2.97
N PHE A 77 2.72 11.14 2.87
CA PHE A 77 2.31 10.21 1.82
C PHE A 77 2.41 8.77 2.28
N ASN A 78 1.72 7.86 1.60
CA ASN A 78 1.66 6.43 1.88
C ASN A 78 1.00 6.15 3.26
N ARG A 79 1.72 6.25 4.37
CA ARG A 79 1.12 6.13 5.70
C ARG A 79 0.36 7.41 6.03
N GLU A 80 -0.95 7.29 6.21
CA GLU A 80 -1.81 8.41 6.56
C GLU A 80 -1.61 8.80 8.04
N PRO A 81 -1.23 10.05 8.35
CA PRO A 81 -1.19 10.56 9.71
C PRO A 81 -2.56 10.57 10.37
N VAL A 82 -2.60 10.73 11.69
CA VAL A 82 -3.84 11.00 12.40
C VAL A 82 -4.39 12.35 11.93
N GLU A 83 -5.68 12.43 11.65
CA GLU A 83 -6.33 13.62 11.09
C GLU A 83 -6.11 14.87 11.95
N GLU A 84 -6.18 14.72 13.27
CA GLU A 84 -5.97 15.80 14.23
C GLU A 84 -4.57 16.41 14.08
N ASP A 85 -3.57 15.62 13.72
CA ASP A 85 -2.20 16.09 13.52
C ASP A 85 -2.07 16.90 12.23
N LEU A 86 -2.71 16.48 11.14
CA LEU A 86 -2.76 17.25 9.89
C LEU A 86 -3.50 18.58 10.06
N ARG A 87 -4.55 18.61 10.89
CA ARG A 87 -5.35 19.81 11.16
C ARG A 87 -4.62 20.88 12.00
N ARG A 88 -3.47 20.56 12.59
CA ARG A 88 -2.66 21.48 13.39
C ARG A 88 -2.14 22.67 12.58
N TRP A 89 -1.92 22.47 11.27
CA TRP A 89 -1.40 23.51 10.39
C TRP A 89 -2.00 23.44 9.00
N LYS A 90 -2.31 24.61 8.42
CA LYS A 90 -2.95 24.70 7.10
C LYS A 90 -2.07 24.21 5.93
N HIS A 91 -0.73 24.19 6.09
CA HIS A 91 0.21 23.70 5.09
C HIS A 91 0.74 22.30 5.42
N ALA A 92 -0.03 21.50 6.15
CA ALA A 92 0.17 20.06 6.31
C ALA A 92 -0.84 19.33 5.41
N TYR A 93 -0.32 18.52 4.49
CA TYR A 93 -1.07 17.82 3.45
C TYR A 93 -0.83 16.32 3.51
N TYR A 94 -1.74 15.56 2.91
CA TYR A 94 -1.59 14.14 2.68
C TYR A 94 -1.90 13.80 1.22
N VAL A 95 -1.06 12.97 0.61
CA VAL A 95 -1.28 12.39 -0.73
C VAL A 95 -1.25 10.88 -0.61
N GLY A 96 -2.33 10.20 -0.95
CA GLY A 96 -2.41 8.75 -0.80
C GLY A 96 -3.64 8.13 -1.41
N LEU A 97 -3.87 6.86 -1.05
CA LEU A 97 -4.98 6.04 -1.50
C LEU A 97 -5.76 5.54 -0.28
N PRO A 98 -7.11 5.45 -0.35
CA PRO A 98 -7.91 4.92 0.75
C PRO A 98 -7.65 3.42 0.93
N ALA A 99 -6.92 3.01 1.95
CA ALA A 99 -6.48 1.62 2.14
C ALA A 99 -7.64 0.60 2.19
N GLY A 100 -8.82 1.02 2.65
CA GLY A 100 -10.04 0.20 2.64
C GLY A 100 -10.48 -0.21 1.25
N ASP A 101 -10.34 0.68 0.26
CA ASP A 101 -10.74 0.40 -1.13
C ASP A 101 -9.90 -0.73 -1.73
N ALA A 102 -8.60 -0.80 -1.40
CA ALA A 102 -7.76 -1.92 -1.83
C ALA A 102 -8.26 -3.26 -1.28
N GLY A 103 -8.69 -3.29 -0.01
CA GLY A 103 -9.30 -4.48 0.60
C GLY A 103 -10.61 -4.87 -0.09
N VAL A 104 -11.48 -3.88 -0.36
CA VAL A 104 -12.73 -4.12 -1.11
C VAL A 104 -12.44 -4.74 -2.46
N LEU A 105 -11.57 -4.14 -3.27
CA LEU A 105 -11.22 -4.64 -4.60
C LEU A 105 -10.58 -6.05 -4.53
N GLN A 106 -9.74 -6.30 -3.54
CA GLN A 106 -9.17 -7.64 -3.33
C GLN A 106 -10.25 -8.67 -2.99
N GLY A 107 -11.22 -8.31 -2.18
CA GLY A 107 -12.41 -9.14 -1.90
C GLY A 107 -13.26 -9.37 -3.14
N GLU A 108 -13.45 -8.35 -3.99
CA GLU A 108 -14.18 -8.44 -5.25
C GLU A 108 -13.52 -9.41 -6.24
N LEU A 109 -12.18 -9.42 -6.36
CA LEU A 109 -11.45 -10.40 -7.19
C LEU A 109 -11.79 -11.84 -6.79
N VAL A 110 -11.83 -12.13 -5.49
CA VAL A 110 -12.21 -13.46 -4.99
C VAL A 110 -13.71 -13.72 -5.20
N LEU A 111 -14.56 -12.72 -4.98
CA LEU A 111 -16.01 -12.83 -5.16
C LEU A 111 -16.37 -13.12 -6.62
N ASP A 112 -15.67 -12.50 -7.57
CA ASP A 112 -15.88 -12.77 -9.00
C ASP A 112 -15.45 -14.19 -9.38
N ALA A 113 -14.33 -14.67 -8.82
CA ALA A 113 -13.92 -16.05 -9.00
C ALA A 113 -14.93 -17.03 -8.37
N TRP A 114 -15.46 -16.74 -7.18
CA TRP A 114 -16.50 -17.51 -6.55
C TRP A 114 -17.78 -17.63 -7.40
N ARG A 115 -18.15 -16.57 -8.10
CA ARG A 115 -19.34 -16.55 -8.97
C ARG A 115 -19.12 -17.25 -10.29
N THR A 116 -17.92 -17.18 -10.85
CA THR A 116 -17.61 -17.63 -12.22
C THR A 116 -16.87 -18.94 -12.30
N GLN A 117 -16.14 -19.34 -11.25
CA GLN A 117 -15.24 -20.50 -11.20
C GLN A 117 -15.39 -21.27 -9.90
N ARG A 118 -16.61 -21.35 -9.34
CA ARG A 118 -16.89 -21.92 -8.04
C ARG A 118 -16.30 -23.32 -7.86
N ASP A 119 -16.52 -24.21 -8.80
CA ASP A 119 -16.04 -25.62 -8.73
C ASP A 119 -14.50 -25.73 -8.63
N THR A 120 -13.78 -24.67 -9.01
CA THR A 120 -12.32 -24.62 -8.93
C THR A 120 -11.85 -24.02 -7.61
N LEU A 121 -12.64 -23.12 -7.04
CA LEU A 121 -12.31 -22.39 -5.83
C LEU A 121 -12.82 -23.09 -4.57
N ASP A 122 -14.07 -23.57 -4.56
CA ASP A 122 -14.70 -24.37 -3.51
C ASP A 122 -14.30 -25.84 -3.75
N ARG A 123 -13.08 -26.21 -3.33
CA ARG A 123 -12.48 -27.51 -3.68
C ARG A 123 -13.12 -28.69 -2.94
N ASN A 124 -13.58 -28.45 -1.72
CA ASN A 124 -14.22 -29.46 -0.88
C ASN A 124 -15.74 -29.50 -1.11
N GLY A 125 -16.33 -28.51 -1.80
CA GLY A 125 -17.74 -28.43 -2.15
C GLY A 125 -18.68 -28.13 -0.99
N ASP A 126 -18.17 -27.55 0.12
CA ASP A 126 -18.96 -27.26 1.32
C ASP A 126 -19.67 -25.90 1.27
N GLY A 127 -19.37 -25.06 0.27
CA GLY A 127 -19.98 -23.74 0.10
C GLY A 127 -19.40 -22.66 0.98
N VAL A 128 -18.23 -22.88 1.56
CA VAL A 128 -17.47 -21.94 2.38
C VAL A 128 -16.09 -21.74 1.76
N ILE A 129 -15.55 -20.55 1.80
CA ILE A 129 -14.17 -20.27 1.36
C ILE A 129 -13.22 -20.48 2.54
N GLN A 130 -12.35 -21.48 2.48
CA GLN A 130 -11.28 -21.64 3.45
C GLN A 130 -10.07 -20.81 3.04
N TYR A 131 -9.69 -19.84 3.88
CA TYR A 131 -8.61 -18.94 3.52
C TYR A 131 -7.53 -18.81 4.58
N VAL A 132 -6.34 -18.41 4.11
CA VAL A 132 -5.25 -17.92 4.96
C VAL A 132 -4.95 -16.45 4.63
N MET A 133 -4.44 -15.71 5.61
CA MET A 133 -4.17 -14.27 5.50
C MET A 133 -2.71 -13.96 5.80
N LEU A 134 -2.03 -13.33 4.85
CA LEU A 134 -0.69 -12.76 5.00
C LEU A 134 -0.82 -11.26 5.26
N GLU A 135 -0.60 -10.87 6.50
CA GLU A 135 -0.78 -9.49 6.95
C GLU A 135 0.51 -8.70 6.84
N GLY A 136 0.39 -7.40 6.60
CA GLY A 136 1.49 -6.46 6.64
C GLY A 136 2.03 -6.27 8.06
N GLU A 137 2.73 -5.15 8.27
CA GLU A 137 3.29 -4.78 9.57
C GLU A 137 2.17 -4.52 10.61
N PRO A 138 2.27 -5.12 11.81
CA PRO A 138 1.31 -4.88 12.88
C PRO A 138 1.17 -3.39 13.22
N GLY A 139 -0.06 -2.90 13.33
CA GLY A 139 -0.36 -1.49 13.59
C GLY A 139 -0.33 -0.59 12.34
N HIS A 140 0.06 -1.10 11.19
CA HIS A 140 -0.05 -0.36 9.94
C HIS A 140 -1.51 -0.30 9.49
N GLN A 141 -2.02 0.92 9.26
CA GLN A 141 -3.43 1.14 8.89
C GLN A 141 -3.83 0.34 7.63
N ASP A 142 -2.98 0.33 6.60
CA ASP A 142 -3.24 -0.41 5.37
C ASP A 142 -3.38 -1.92 5.63
N ALA A 143 -2.53 -2.49 6.50
CA ALA A 143 -2.63 -3.91 6.82
C ALA A 143 -3.98 -4.23 7.49
N LEU A 144 -4.38 -3.41 8.46
CA LEU A 144 -5.66 -3.58 9.16
C LEU A 144 -6.85 -3.45 8.21
N LEU A 145 -6.89 -2.37 7.42
CA LEU A 145 -8.03 -2.09 6.55
C LEU A 145 -8.12 -3.06 5.37
N ARG A 146 -6.99 -3.41 4.74
CA ARG A 146 -6.99 -4.43 3.67
C ARG A 146 -7.46 -5.77 4.19
N THR A 147 -6.99 -6.20 5.37
CA THR A 147 -7.41 -7.44 6.03
C THR A 147 -8.89 -7.46 6.37
N GLU A 148 -9.42 -6.37 6.91
CA GLU A 148 -10.83 -6.27 7.29
C GLU A 148 -11.75 -6.21 6.07
N PHE A 149 -11.42 -5.33 5.10
CA PHE A 149 -12.34 -5.04 4.00
C PHE A 149 -12.40 -6.15 2.95
N CYS A 150 -11.33 -6.93 2.73
CA CYS A 150 -11.40 -8.07 1.80
C CYS A 150 -12.38 -9.14 2.29
N ILE A 151 -12.44 -9.38 3.59
CA ILE A 151 -13.35 -10.38 4.18
C ILE A 151 -14.77 -9.81 4.31
N SER A 152 -14.91 -8.55 4.74
CA SER A 152 -16.23 -7.92 4.84
C SER A 152 -16.93 -7.81 3.46
N THR A 153 -16.17 -7.68 2.37
CA THR A 153 -16.70 -7.69 1.00
C THR A 153 -17.37 -9.04 0.68
N LEU A 154 -16.73 -10.16 1.02
CA LEU A 154 -17.34 -11.49 0.86
C LEU A 154 -18.59 -11.65 1.73
N ALA A 155 -18.50 -11.27 3.00
CA ALA A 155 -19.62 -11.36 3.95
C ALA A 155 -20.83 -10.52 3.50
N ASN A 156 -20.60 -9.29 3.03
CA ASN A 156 -21.65 -8.40 2.52
C ASN A 156 -22.32 -8.96 1.25
N ALA A 157 -21.61 -9.76 0.49
CA ALA A 157 -22.16 -10.48 -0.67
C ALA A 157 -22.86 -11.81 -0.31
N GLY A 158 -22.92 -12.16 0.99
CA GLY A 158 -23.53 -13.40 1.47
C GLY A 158 -22.67 -14.65 1.25
N VAL A 159 -21.36 -14.49 1.02
CA VAL A 159 -20.41 -15.60 0.88
C VAL A 159 -19.76 -15.88 2.22
N SER A 160 -19.87 -17.13 2.67
CA SER A 160 -19.23 -17.59 3.91
C SER A 160 -17.75 -17.81 3.69
N ALA A 161 -16.92 -17.34 4.62
CA ALA A 161 -15.48 -17.54 4.59
C ALA A 161 -14.98 -17.98 5.98
N GLU A 162 -14.11 -18.98 6.01
CA GLU A 162 -13.47 -19.52 7.21
C GLU A 162 -11.98 -19.24 7.19
N LYS A 163 -11.50 -18.55 8.21
CA LYS A 163 -10.08 -18.29 8.37
C LYS A 163 -9.36 -19.49 8.98
N LEU A 164 -8.52 -20.16 8.20
CA LEU A 164 -7.68 -21.26 8.70
C LEU A 164 -6.51 -20.74 9.53
N ALA A 165 -5.84 -19.70 9.02
CA ALA A 165 -4.71 -19.07 9.72
C ALA A 165 -4.49 -17.62 9.25
N SER A 166 -3.75 -16.85 10.06
CA SER A 166 -3.18 -15.56 9.67
C SER A 166 -1.83 -15.32 10.34
N ASP A 167 -0.94 -14.59 9.68
CA ASP A 167 0.37 -14.24 10.23
C ASP A 167 0.84 -12.89 9.67
N ALA A 168 1.58 -12.14 10.49
CA ALA A 168 2.22 -10.90 10.09
C ALA A 168 3.54 -11.20 9.37
N ALA A 169 3.53 -11.07 8.06
CA ALA A 169 4.72 -11.25 7.22
C ALA A 169 5.44 -9.93 6.90
N ASN A 170 5.02 -8.81 7.52
CA ASN A 170 5.71 -7.51 7.52
C ASN A 170 6.07 -7.01 6.11
N TRP A 171 5.19 -7.19 5.14
CA TRP A 171 5.37 -6.84 3.73
C TRP A 171 6.49 -7.62 3.02
N GLN A 172 7.05 -8.67 3.64
CA GLN A 172 8.26 -9.35 3.19
C GLN A 172 7.96 -10.72 2.57
N ARG A 173 8.41 -10.90 1.32
CA ARG A 173 8.28 -12.14 0.56
C ARG A 173 8.81 -13.38 1.30
N GLY A 174 10.00 -13.24 1.93
CA GLY A 174 10.62 -14.34 2.65
C GLY A 174 9.83 -14.79 3.88
N GLN A 175 9.29 -13.85 4.66
CA GLN A 175 8.46 -14.17 5.82
C GLN A 175 7.14 -14.83 5.40
N ALA A 176 6.48 -14.30 4.38
CA ALA A 176 5.27 -14.88 3.81
C ALA A 176 5.50 -16.32 3.32
N SER A 177 6.64 -16.59 2.67
CA SER A 177 7.01 -17.94 2.23
C SER A 177 7.18 -18.90 3.42
N VAL A 178 7.72 -18.43 4.55
CA VAL A 178 7.84 -19.26 5.77
C VAL A 178 6.45 -19.63 6.32
N SER A 179 5.57 -18.65 6.50
CA SER A 179 4.21 -18.86 7.00
C SER A 179 3.44 -19.80 6.08
N MET A 180 3.49 -19.57 4.76
CA MET A 180 2.78 -20.41 3.79
C MET A 180 3.26 -21.84 3.76
N ARG A 181 4.57 -22.11 3.89
CA ARG A 181 5.09 -23.48 4.02
C ARG A 181 4.53 -24.24 5.21
N GLN A 182 4.42 -23.55 6.36
CA GLN A 182 3.82 -24.14 7.56
C GLN A 182 2.34 -24.47 7.32
N TRP A 183 1.58 -23.55 6.74
CA TRP A 183 0.16 -23.74 6.46
C TRP A 183 -0.11 -24.83 5.42
N LEU A 184 0.75 -24.98 4.40
CA LEU A 184 0.64 -26.08 3.45
C LEU A 184 0.86 -27.45 4.11
N GLN A 185 1.73 -27.54 5.13
CA GLN A 185 1.92 -28.76 5.91
C GLN A 185 0.73 -29.07 6.84
N GLU A 186 0.10 -28.02 7.38
CA GLU A 186 -1.00 -28.16 8.34
C GLU A 186 -2.35 -28.38 7.67
N PHE A 187 -2.66 -27.59 6.64
CA PHE A 187 -3.98 -27.55 6.00
C PHE A 187 -4.00 -28.18 4.59
N GLY A 188 -2.86 -28.23 3.93
CA GLY A 188 -2.73 -28.85 2.59
C GLY A 188 -3.70 -28.25 1.57
N GLU A 189 -4.48 -29.13 0.94
CA GLU A 189 -5.46 -28.78 -0.10
C GLU A 189 -6.70 -28.03 0.45
N ASN A 190 -6.87 -27.96 1.77
CA ASN A 190 -7.96 -27.19 2.36
C ASN A 190 -7.76 -25.68 2.25
N ILE A 191 -6.56 -25.20 1.89
CA ILE A 191 -6.35 -23.78 1.59
C ILE A 191 -6.89 -23.49 0.20
N GLU A 192 -7.99 -22.78 0.13
CA GLU A 192 -8.63 -22.41 -1.15
C GLU A 192 -8.20 -21.02 -1.61
N VAL A 193 -8.09 -20.07 -0.67
CA VAL A 193 -7.71 -18.69 -0.97
C VAL A 193 -6.55 -18.23 -0.08
N VAL A 194 -5.64 -17.47 -0.67
CA VAL A 194 -4.60 -16.73 0.06
C VAL A 194 -4.82 -15.25 -0.20
N PHE A 195 -5.20 -14.51 0.84
CA PHE A 195 -5.17 -13.07 0.83
C PHE A 195 -3.80 -12.59 1.30
N ALA A 196 -3.12 -11.79 0.49
CA ALA A 196 -1.87 -11.14 0.89
C ALA A 196 -2.06 -9.63 0.82
N ASN A 197 -1.71 -8.91 1.89
CA ASN A 197 -1.88 -7.46 1.93
C ASN A 197 -0.98 -6.72 0.93
N ASN A 198 0.05 -7.37 0.34
CA ASN A 198 0.80 -6.86 -0.80
C ASN A 198 1.30 -7.98 -1.72
N ASP A 199 1.83 -7.60 -2.88
CA ASP A 199 2.33 -8.53 -3.90
C ASP A 199 3.58 -9.29 -3.46
N ASP A 200 4.50 -8.67 -2.74
CA ASP A 200 5.70 -9.36 -2.28
C ASP A 200 5.35 -10.55 -1.38
N MET A 201 4.37 -10.41 -0.51
CA MET A 201 3.87 -11.52 0.30
C MET A 201 3.10 -12.56 -0.54
N ALA A 202 2.30 -12.12 -1.52
CA ALA A 202 1.64 -13.02 -2.46
C ALA A 202 2.64 -13.87 -3.25
N LEU A 203 3.73 -13.25 -3.73
CA LEU A 203 4.84 -13.95 -4.39
C LEU A 203 5.55 -14.92 -3.44
N GLY A 204 5.67 -14.57 -2.15
CA GLY A 204 6.19 -15.49 -1.14
C GLY A 204 5.32 -16.73 -0.94
N ALA A 205 4.00 -16.57 -0.99
CA ALA A 205 3.07 -17.70 -0.97
C ALA A 205 3.22 -18.58 -2.23
N ILE A 206 3.37 -17.97 -3.40
CA ILE A 206 3.63 -18.69 -4.68
C ILE A 206 4.94 -19.47 -4.60
N ASP A 207 6.01 -18.88 -4.07
CA ASP A 207 7.29 -19.58 -3.88
C ASP A 207 7.14 -20.85 -3.02
N ALA A 208 6.44 -20.73 -1.89
CA ALA A 208 6.19 -21.87 -1.00
C ALA A 208 5.35 -22.97 -1.67
N CYS A 209 4.34 -22.58 -2.45
CA CYS A 209 3.55 -23.54 -3.23
C CYS A 209 4.40 -24.27 -4.28
N ALA A 210 5.26 -23.55 -5.00
CA ALA A 210 6.16 -24.13 -5.99
C ALA A 210 7.19 -25.08 -5.35
N GLU A 211 7.77 -24.70 -4.21
CA GLU A 211 8.66 -25.55 -3.42
C GLU A 211 7.97 -26.85 -2.94
N ALA A 212 6.67 -26.79 -2.65
CA ALA A 212 5.84 -27.95 -2.30
C ALA A 212 5.44 -28.81 -3.52
N GLY A 213 5.86 -28.40 -4.74
CA GLY A 213 5.56 -29.12 -5.98
C GLY A 213 4.16 -28.85 -6.55
N LEU A 214 3.46 -27.83 -6.06
CA LEU A 214 2.17 -27.44 -6.60
C LEU A 214 2.36 -26.69 -7.92
N ASP A 215 1.57 -27.04 -8.91
CA ASP A 215 1.47 -26.29 -10.17
C ASP A 215 0.36 -25.22 -10.09
N LYS A 216 0.26 -24.37 -11.09
CA LYS A 216 -0.73 -23.28 -11.14
C LYS A 216 -2.20 -23.70 -11.04
N ARG A 217 -2.52 -24.99 -11.20
CA ARG A 217 -3.88 -25.55 -11.10
C ARG A 217 -4.17 -26.07 -9.70
N SER A 218 -3.14 -26.58 -9.03
CA SER A 218 -3.20 -27.09 -7.66
C SER A 218 -2.90 -26.05 -6.60
N MET A 219 -2.29 -24.90 -6.97
CA MET A 219 -2.14 -23.76 -6.06
C MET A 219 -3.49 -23.19 -5.62
N PRO A 220 -3.61 -22.65 -4.39
CA PRO A 220 -4.77 -21.89 -3.97
C PRO A 220 -4.97 -20.64 -4.84
N PHE A 221 -6.14 -19.99 -4.72
CA PHE A 221 -6.43 -18.72 -5.35
C PHE A 221 -5.72 -17.59 -4.61
N ILE A 222 -4.56 -17.13 -5.11
CA ILE A 222 -3.70 -16.15 -4.44
C ILE A 222 -3.95 -14.77 -5.02
N VAL A 223 -4.24 -13.79 -4.14
CA VAL A 223 -4.47 -12.38 -4.50
C VAL A 223 -3.56 -11.45 -3.71
N GLY A 224 -3.07 -10.41 -4.38
CA GLY A 224 -2.16 -9.39 -3.82
C GLY A 224 -2.67 -7.96 -3.96
N VAL A 225 -1.81 -7.01 -3.67
CA VAL A 225 -1.99 -5.56 -3.86
C VAL A 225 -0.66 -4.96 -4.27
N ASP A 226 -0.64 -3.97 -5.12
CA ASP A 226 0.39 -3.07 -5.64
C ASP A 226 0.59 -3.17 -7.15
N ALA A 227 0.23 -4.27 -7.80
CA ALA A 227 0.47 -4.57 -9.22
C ALA A 227 1.95 -4.37 -9.61
N THR A 228 2.85 -4.90 -8.77
CA THR A 228 4.30 -4.81 -9.02
C THR A 228 4.70 -5.58 -10.29
N PRO A 229 5.79 -5.19 -11.00
CA PRO A 229 6.20 -5.90 -12.20
C PRO A 229 6.39 -7.43 -12.02
N PRO A 230 6.97 -7.95 -10.90
CA PRO A 230 7.01 -9.39 -10.66
C PRO A 230 5.62 -10.02 -10.46
N ALA A 231 4.69 -9.31 -9.81
CA ALA A 231 3.33 -9.81 -9.61
C ALA A 231 2.55 -9.85 -10.94
N LEU A 232 2.72 -8.85 -11.79
CA LEU A 232 2.12 -8.84 -13.14
C LEU A 232 2.67 -9.97 -14.02
N GLU A 233 3.93 -10.38 -13.83
CA GLU A 233 4.47 -11.57 -14.49
C GLU A 233 3.81 -12.85 -13.93
N ALA A 234 3.73 -13.01 -12.61
CA ALA A 234 3.05 -14.13 -11.98
C ALA A 234 1.56 -14.21 -12.37
N LEU A 235 0.90 -13.06 -12.59
CA LEU A 235 -0.46 -12.99 -13.11
C LEU A 235 -0.56 -13.51 -14.55
N ARG A 236 0.38 -13.13 -15.44
CA ARG A 236 0.44 -13.65 -16.83
C ARG A 236 0.72 -15.15 -16.86
N GLU A 237 1.57 -15.65 -15.96
CA GLU A 237 1.86 -17.07 -15.79
C GLU A 237 0.68 -17.85 -15.21
N GLY A 238 -0.25 -17.17 -14.52
CA GLY A 238 -1.43 -17.72 -13.88
C GLY A 238 -1.15 -18.35 -12.50
N THR A 239 -0.02 -18.03 -11.87
CA THR A 239 0.31 -18.42 -10.49
C THR A 239 -0.29 -17.43 -9.49
N LEU A 240 -0.25 -16.13 -9.77
CA LEU A 240 -1.08 -15.13 -9.11
C LEU A 240 -2.44 -15.03 -9.81
N LYS A 241 -3.52 -14.84 -9.07
CA LYS A 241 -4.88 -14.82 -9.63
C LYS A 241 -5.47 -13.43 -9.75
N GLY A 242 -4.95 -12.49 -8.99
CA GLY A 242 -5.31 -11.08 -9.05
C GLY A 242 -4.43 -10.22 -8.19
N THR A 243 -4.34 -8.95 -8.54
CA THR A 243 -3.68 -7.93 -7.74
C THR A 243 -4.37 -6.59 -7.94
N VAL A 244 -4.45 -5.79 -6.88
CA VAL A 244 -5.01 -4.45 -6.90
C VAL A 244 -3.89 -3.45 -7.19
N ARG A 245 -4.05 -2.63 -8.22
CA ARG A 245 -3.04 -1.65 -8.61
C ARG A 245 -3.01 -0.47 -7.65
N ASN A 246 -1.84 -0.25 -7.07
CA ASN A 246 -1.49 0.97 -6.34
C ASN A 246 -0.83 1.93 -7.33
N ASP A 247 -1.44 3.10 -7.57
CA ASP A 247 -0.94 4.07 -8.54
C ASP A 247 0.26 4.87 -8.02
N ALA A 248 1.42 4.23 -7.99
CA ALA A 248 2.67 4.86 -7.57
C ALA A 248 3.11 6.01 -8.49
N VAL A 249 2.69 6.00 -9.75
CA VAL A 249 2.96 7.09 -10.72
C VAL A 249 2.12 8.30 -10.38
N GLY A 250 0.81 8.14 -10.30
CA GLY A 250 -0.10 9.23 -9.93
C GLY A 250 0.21 9.80 -8.54
N LEU A 251 0.63 8.93 -7.59
CA LEU A 251 1.09 9.39 -6.28
C LEU A 251 2.32 10.31 -6.40
N ALA A 252 3.32 9.93 -7.19
CA ALA A 252 4.52 10.73 -7.40
C ALA A 252 4.22 12.04 -8.16
N GLU A 253 3.34 11.99 -9.17
CA GLU A 253 2.90 13.16 -9.93
C GLU A 253 2.15 14.15 -9.04
N SER A 254 1.18 13.69 -8.26
CA SER A 254 0.42 14.53 -7.34
C SER A 254 1.29 15.16 -6.23
N MET A 255 2.20 14.36 -5.66
CA MET A 255 3.16 14.87 -4.67
C MET A 255 4.06 15.96 -5.26
N MET A 256 4.58 15.73 -6.46
CA MET A 256 5.48 16.69 -7.11
C MET A 256 4.73 17.95 -7.54
N GLU A 257 3.49 17.82 -8.05
CA GLU A 257 2.63 18.97 -8.36
C GLU A 257 2.38 19.83 -7.11
N LEU A 258 1.99 19.18 -6.02
CA LEU A 258 1.75 19.86 -4.75
C LEU A 258 3.03 20.51 -4.20
N ALA A 259 4.17 19.80 -4.24
CA ALA A 259 5.44 20.34 -3.75
C ALA A 259 5.91 21.56 -4.54
N VAL A 260 5.81 21.53 -5.87
CA VAL A 260 6.22 22.66 -6.73
C VAL A 260 5.30 23.85 -6.52
N SER A 261 3.98 23.67 -6.49
CA SER A 261 3.04 24.78 -6.28
C SER A 261 3.22 25.43 -4.90
N LEU A 262 3.41 24.63 -3.85
CA LEU A 262 3.69 25.16 -2.51
C LEU A 262 5.01 25.92 -2.42
N SER A 263 6.03 25.47 -3.16
CA SER A 263 7.34 26.12 -3.20
C SER A 263 7.33 27.45 -3.98
N VAL A 264 6.57 27.53 -5.06
CA VAL A 264 6.55 28.71 -5.97
C VAL A 264 5.48 29.71 -5.57
N ASP A 265 4.24 29.22 -5.34
CA ASP A 265 3.05 30.05 -5.15
C ASP A 265 2.66 30.17 -3.66
N GLY A 266 3.21 29.32 -2.79
CA GLY A 266 2.87 29.23 -1.38
C GLY A 266 1.51 28.59 -1.09
N GLU A 267 0.80 28.13 -2.12
CA GLU A 267 -0.51 27.51 -2.08
C GLU A 267 -0.56 26.25 -2.94
N ALA A 268 -1.50 25.36 -2.63
CA ALA A 268 -1.71 24.15 -3.44
C ALA A 268 -2.23 24.51 -4.83
N SER A 269 -1.78 23.78 -5.86
CA SER A 269 -2.23 23.94 -7.23
C SER A 269 -3.75 23.75 -7.35
N GLN A 270 -4.40 24.59 -8.16
CA GLN A 270 -5.83 24.46 -8.49
C GLN A 270 -6.12 23.24 -9.37
N ASP A 271 -5.11 22.65 -9.99
CA ASP A 271 -5.24 21.43 -10.78
C ASP A 271 -5.33 20.17 -9.91
N LEU A 272 -5.04 20.28 -8.61
CA LEU A 272 -5.20 19.21 -7.64
C LEU A 272 -6.57 19.29 -6.94
N GLU A 273 -7.33 18.20 -7.00
CA GLU A 273 -8.57 18.07 -6.23
C GLU A 273 -8.24 17.78 -4.76
N LEU A 274 -8.45 18.77 -3.90
CA LEU A 274 -8.23 18.63 -2.46
C LEU A 274 -9.55 18.34 -1.73
N THR A 275 -9.57 17.25 -0.98
CA THR A 275 -10.62 16.99 0.02
C THR A 275 -10.21 17.63 1.34
N ASP A 276 -11.13 18.32 2.01
CA ASP A 276 -10.91 19.02 3.28
C ASP A 276 -9.68 19.97 3.24
N GLU A 277 -9.40 20.55 2.06
CA GLU A 277 -8.31 21.50 1.81
C GLU A 277 -6.90 20.93 2.05
N ARG A 278 -6.75 19.61 2.22
CA ARG A 278 -5.47 18.98 2.60
C ARG A 278 -5.19 17.59 2.09
N TYR A 279 -6.21 16.86 1.64
CA TYR A 279 -6.04 15.50 1.15
C TYR A 279 -6.12 15.44 -0.36
N VAL A 280 -5.12 14.81 -1.01
CA VAL A 280 -5.17 14.39 -2.40
C VAL A 280 -5.38 12.88 -2.42
N TRP A 281 -6.57 12.44 -2.79
CA TRP A 281 -6.93 11.04 -2.86
C TRP A 281 -6.80 10.50 -4.28
N LEU A 282 -5.99 9.48 -4.44
CA LEU A 282 -5.91 8.67 -5.65
C LEU A 282 -6.84 7.47 -5.54
N ARG A 283 -6.99 6.71 -6.63
CA ARG A 283 -7.85 5.54 -6.69
C ARG A 283 -7.06 4.28 -6.95
N TYR A 284 -7.50 3.18 -6.33
CA TYR A 284 -7.05 1.85 -6.70
C TYR A 284 -7.77 1.34 -7.94
N GLU A 285 -7.14 0.40 -8.66
CA GLU A 285 -7.71 -0.32 -9.80
C GLU A 285 -7.43 -1.83 -9.62
N ALA A 286 -8.34 -2.71 -10.04
CA ALA A 286 -8.18 -4.17 -9.96
C ALA A 286 -8.00 -4.80 -11.35
#